data_e593c755a2f951a20b8b92a56942cfc2
#
_entry.id   e593c755a2f951a20b8b92a56942cfc2
#
_cell.length_a   1.000
_cell.length_b   1.000
_cell.length_c   1.000
_cell.angle_alpha   90.00
_cell.angle_beta   90.00
_cell.angle_gamma   90.00
#
_symmetry.space_group_name_H-M   'P 1'
#
loop_
_entity.id
_entity.type
_entity.pdbx_description
1 polymer ?
#
loop_
_entity_poly.entity_id
_entity_poly.type
_entity_poly.pdbx_seq_one_letter_code
_entity_poly.pdbx_strand_id
1 'polypeptide(L)'
;VLVRVAKLWDLTVDAPEEGFDLFIGEKRLVKILTGNGDYQISIPEGADKFLEVGELSGQVIPLTAKFETGADPVNITITDKKGKTITIPVVVNIVDLTLKSDEATFAEPDAESQYISIERGNGGYSFTYQVGDGEPTTDATIVEATEKENLITLKPKARGDVKVIVTDQKGSVEEISVKVNPYNLKLENEATSLIIGGYEASTEIAITRGNGDYKLAQLTDDNKTYLKTAELITEDGATKLKLTGKKLGTTTLELSDAAGQKLTLPVYVNPVCYRMEYDVCFKIDIKKYAESHSEVKSMNQLTFEVVFYPTYTRSMQSFIGLESVFLLRAEAKDVNPRFEIATKINGKSDPRFRSQQTIYCDDSEGGRKTPGKWYHIAIVYDGTKSSTKEAYKMYINGVRETLTPADNSYEDCAPNSSLNLTDVGGNDKALLIGRSGDSYRVGYCKVYQARMWKRALDESEIKVLCLC
;
A
#
# COMPACT_ATOMS: atom_id res chain seq x y z
N VAL A 1 -24.82 -62.70 -75.93
CA VAL A 1 -23.95 -61.61 -75.52
C VAL A 1 -24.80 -60.62 -74.79
N LEU A 2 -24.57 -60.45 -73.50
CA LEU A 2 -25.22 -59.44 -72.67
C LEU A 2 -24.42 -58.13 -72.88
N VAL A 3 -24.98 -57.18 -73.65
CA VAL A 3 -24.39 -55.86 -73.76
C VAL A 3 -24.91 -55.01 -72.61
N ARG A 4 -24.06 -54.73 -71.60
CA ARG A 4 -24.37 -53.76 -70.57
C ARG A 4 -24.00 -52.37 -71.12
N VAL A 5 -24.99 -51.57 -71.40
CA VAL A 5 -24.80 -50.15 -71.68
C VAL A 5 -24.66 -49.42 -70.32
N ALA A 6 -23.45 -49.02 -70.04
CA ALA A 6 -23.24 -48.18 -68.86
C ALA A 6 -23.72 -46.77 -69.17
N LYS A 7 -24.57 -46.21 -68.30
CA LYS A 7 -24.98 -44.80 -68.40
C LYS A 7 -23.76 -43.93 -68.15
N LEU A 8 -23.48 -43.09 -69.09
CA LEU A 8 -22.46 -42.01 -68.96
C LEU A 8 -23.08 -40.87 -68.18
N TRP A 9 -22.44 -40.45 -67.12
CA TRP A 9 -22.84 -39.31 -66.33
C TRP A 9 -22.03 -38.11 -66.80
N ASP A 10 -22.70 -36.91 -66.88
CA ASP A 10 -22.01 -35.67 -67.05
C ASP A 10 -21.27 -35.29 -65.78
N LEU A 11 -20.10 -34.71 -65.93
CA LEU A 11 -19.30 -34.21 -64.78
C LEU A 11 -19.86 -32.85 -64.37
N THR A 12 -20.32 -32.75 -63.14
CA THR A 12 -20.84 -31.47 -62.55
C THR A 12 -20.30 -31.29 -61.15
N VAL A 13 -20.16 -30.04 -60.74
CA VAL A 13 -19.68 -29.58 -59.44
C VAL A 13 -20.65 -28.57 -58.86
N ASP A 14 -20.51 -28.28 -57.55
CA ASP A 14 -21.28 -27.27 -56.84
C ASP A 14 -20.69 -25.86 -56.97
N ALA A 15 -19.87 -25.60 -57.98
CA ALA A 15 -19.29 -24.31 -58.29
C ALA A 15 -19.92 -23.74 -59.56
N PRO A 16 -20.08 -22.39 -59.68
CA PRO A 16 -20.53 -21.74 -60.93
C PRO A 16 -19.58 -22.00 -62.11
N GLU A 17 -20.13 -22.09 -63.34
CA GLU A 17 -19.32 -22.28 -64.56
C GLU A 17 -18.39 -21.08 -64.82
N GLU A 18 -18.87 -19.85 -64.47
CA GLU A 18 -18.12 -18.61 -64.56
C GLU A 18 -16.98 -18.52 -63.51
N GLY A 19 -16.91 -19.48 -62.60
CA GLY A 19 -15.96 -19.47 -61.52
C GLY A 19 -16.41 -18.70 -60.27
N PHE A 20 -15.50 -18.44 -59.36
CA PHE A 20 -15.79 -17.67 -58.15
C PHE A 20 -14.54 -17.00 -57.61
N ASP A 21 -14.78 -16.00 -56.74
CA ASP A 21 -13.76 -15.26 -56.05
C ASP A 21 -13.49 -15.88 -54.68
N LEU A 22 -12.24 -15.86 -54.24
CA LEU A 22 -11.81 -16.09 -52.89
C LEU A 22 -10.94 -14.91 -52.44
N PHE A 23 -10.91 -14.69 -51.15
CA PHE A 23 -9.98 -13.75 -50.57
C PHE A 23 -8.76 -14.47 -49.94
N ILE A 24 -7.62 -13.83 -49.88
CA ILE A 24 -6.43 -14.40 -49.27
C ILE A 24 -6.77 -14.95 -47.86
N GLY A 25 -6.35 -16.20 -47.60
CA GLY A 25 -6.66 -16.92 -46.35
C GLY A 25 -7.99 -17.67 -46.36
N GLU A 26 -8.91 -17.38 -47.30
CA GLU A 26 -10.18 -18.05 -47.37
C GLU A 26 -10.06 -19.51 -47.80
N LYS A 27 -10.90 -20.36 -47.20
CA LYS A 27 -11.03 -21.77 -47.52
C LYS A 27 -12.40 -22.08 -48.08
N ARG A 28 -12.44 -22.87 -49.18
CA ARG A 28 -13.68 -23.31 -49.80
C ARG A 28 -13.60 -24.80 -50.14
N LEU A 29 -14.69 -25.50 -49.98
CA LEU A 29 -14.83 -26.87 -50.41
C LEU A 29 -15.62 -26.89 -51.72
N VAL A 30 -15.07 -27.51 -52.78
CA VAL A 30 -15.77 -27.75 -54.04
C VAL A 30 -16.16 -29.21 -54.07
N LYS A 31 -17.47 -29.48 -54.28
CA LYS A 31 -17.99 -30.84 -54.30
C LYS A 31 -18.32 -31.31 -55.75
N ILE A 32 -17.84 -32.47 -56.12
CA ILE A 32 -18.25 -33.13 -57.36
C ILE A 32 -19.65 -33.74 -57.10
N LEU A 33 -20.64 -33.27 -57.89
CA LEU A 33 -22.04 -33.70 -57.76
C LEU A 33 -22.33 -34.97 -58.57
N THR A 34 -21.88 -35.00 -59.82
CA THR A 34 -22.01 -36.16 -60.73
C THR A 34 -20.76 -36.36 -61.53
N GLY A 35 -20.51 -37.57 -62.05
CA GLY A 35 -19.36 -37.95 -62.89
C GLY A 35 -19.13 -39.44 -62.92
N ASN A 36 -18.12 -39.86 -63.64
CA ASN A 36 -17.86 -41.29 -63.86
C ASN A 36 -16.77 -41.91 -62.95
N GLY A 37 -16.37 -41.18 -61.88
CA GLY A 37 -15.40 -41.65 -60.92
C GLY A 37 -13.94 -41.46 -61.36
N ASP A 38 -13.00 -41.88 -60.49
CA ASP A 38 -11.55 -41.76 -60.71
C ASP A 38 -11.11 -40.35 -61.15
N TYR A 39 -11.52 -39.35 -60.38
CA TYR A 39 -11.29 -37.91 -60.66
C TYR A 39 -9.82 -37.53 -60.50
N GLN A 40 -9.29 -36.83 -61.49
CA GLN A 40 -7.98 -36.18 -61.47
C GLN A 40 -8.18 -34.66 -61.43
N ILE A 41 -7.42 -33.99 -60.56
CA ILE A 41 -7.52 -32.55 -60.38
C ILE A 41 -6.16 -31.98 -60.78
N SER A 42 -6.21 -30.94 -61.62
CA SER A 42 -5.00 -30.22 -62.06
C SER A 42 -5.21 -28.72 -62.06
N ILE A 43 -4.13 -27.99 -61.79
CA ILE A 43 -4.01 -26.55 -61.94
C ILE A 43 -2.83 -26.24 -62.85
N PRO A 44 -2.76 -25.06 -63.47
CA PRO A 44 -1.61 -24.62 -64.25
C PRO A 44 -0.29 -24.69 -63.43
N GLU A 45 0.81 -24.96 -64.09
CA GLU A 45 2.14 -24.97 -63.47
C GLU A 45 2.45 -23.63 -62.79
N GLY A 46 2.88 -23.67 -61.53
CA GLY A 46 3.17 -22.50 -60.70
C GLY A 46 1.92 -21.76 -60.16
N ALA A 47 0.70 -22.29 -60.40
CA ALA A 47 -0.53 -21.70 -59.83
C ALA A 47 -0.72 -22.08 -58.32
N ASP A 48 -0.01 -23.08 -57.82
CA ASP A 48 0.01 -23.50 -56.40
C ASP A 48 0.49 -22.42 -55.42
N LYS A 49 1.16 -21.42 -55.91
CA LYS A 49 1.52 -20.21 -55.15
C LYS A 49 0.30 -19.33 -54.83
N PHE A 50 -0.70 -19.31 -55.72
CA PHE A 50 -1.91 -18.50 -55.57
C PHE A 50 -3.05 -19.25 -54.83
N LEU A 51 -3.18 -20.54 -55.19
CA LEU A 51 -4.27 -21.36 -54.69
C LEU A 51 -3.77 -22.77 -54.34
N GLU A 52 -3.87 -23.16 -53.12
CA GLU A 52 -3.61 -24.54 -52.70
C GLU A 52 -4.85 -25.38 -52.97
N VAL A 53 -4.65 -26.43 -53.75
CA VAL A 53 -5.65 -27.46 -53.99
C VAL A 53 -5.27 -28.68 -53.16
N GLY A 54 -6.05 -28.95 -52.12
CA GLY A 54 -5.82 -30.09 -51.23
C GLY A 54 -6.20 -31.44 -51.88
N GLU A 55 -5.89 -32.53 -51.19
CA GLU A 55 -6.20 -33.89 -51.67
C GLU A 55 -7.72 -34.09 -51.77
N LEU A 56 -8.14 -34.77 -52.86
CA LEU A 56 -9.53 -35.16 -53.04
C LEU A 56 -9.96 -36.19 -51.97
N SER A 57 -10.92 -35.82 -51.16
CA SER A 57 -11.49 -36.71 -50.14
C SER A 57 -12.95 -37.07 -50.51
N GLY A 58 -13.11 -38.33 -50.98
CA GLY A 58 -14.40 -38.76 -51.52
C GLY A 58 -14.73 -37.98 -52.83
N GLN A 59 -15.62 -36.99 -52.77
CA GLN A 59 -16.04 -36.12 -53.88
C GLN A 59 -15.81 -34.61 -53.55
N VAL A 60 -14.97 -34.30 -52.51
CA VAL A 60 -14.75 -32.94 -52.03
C VAL A 60 -13.30 -32.56 -52.24
N ILE A 61 -13.10 -31.38 -52.84
CA ILE A 61 -11.82 -30.76 -53.12
C ILE A 61 -11.66 -29.55 -52.21
N PRO A 62 -10.76 -29.58 -51.19
CA PRO A 62 -10.49 -28.40 -50.38
C PRO A 62 -9.58 -27.43 -51.12
N LEU A 63 -9.96 -26.15 -51.11
CA LEU A 63 -9.19 -25.05 -51.67
C LEU A 63 -8.81 -24.10 -50.55
N THR A 64 -7.58 -23.53 -50.60
CA THR A 64 -7.10 -22.46 -49.73
C THR A 64 -6.47 -21.37 -50.55
N ALA A 65 -6.99 -20.16 -50.52
CA ALA A 65 -6.44 -19.00 -51.20
C ALA A 65 -5.15 -18.53 -50.48
N LYS A 66 -4.04 -18.41 -51.22
CA LYS A 66 -2.71 -18.06 -50.68
C LYS A 66 -2.28 -16.64 -51.06
N PHE A 67 -2.29 -16.34 -52.34
CA PHE A 67 -1.85 -15.07 -52.88
C PHE A 67 -2.82 -14.57 -53.99
N GLU A 68 -2.85 -13.26 -54.17
CA GLU A 68 -3.62 -12.58 -55.18
C GLU A 68 -3.26 -13.09 -56.61
N THR A 69 -4.26 -13.42 -57.40
CA THR A 69 -4.08 -13.86 -58.79
C THR A 69 -3.93 -12.70 -59.79
N GLY A 70 -4.29 -11.49 -59.39
CA GLY A 70 -4.48 -10.37 -60.32
C GLY A 70 -5.69 -10.60 -61.21
N ALA A 71 -5.60 -10.18 -62.51
CA ALA A 71 -6.69 -10.30 -63.46
C ALA A 71 -6.88 -11.72 -64.02
N ASP A 72 -5.87 -12.58 -63.91
CA ASP A 72 -5.90 -13.91 -64.50
C ASP A 72 -6.29 -14.97 -63.45
N PRO A 73 -7.42 -15.68 -63.61
CA PRO A 73 -7.87 -16.67 -62.68
C PRO A 73 -7.00 -17.95 -62.72
N VAL A 74 -6.88 -18.65 -61.59
CA VAL A 74 -6.39 -20.02 -61.53
C VAL A 74 -7.49 -20.97 -61.99
N ASN A 75 -7.26 -21.63 -63.13
CA ASN A 75 -8.21 -22.59 -63.70
C ASN A 75 -7.98 -23.99 -63.08
N ILE A 76 -8.94 -24.42 -62.24
CA ILE A 76 -8.94 -25.79 -61.68
C ILE A 76 -9.63 -26.68 -62.72
N THR A 77 -8.92 -27.66 -63.24
CA THR A 77 -9.49 -28.64 -64.16
C THR A 77 -9.68 -29.98 -63.47
N ILE A 78 -10.94 -30.45 -63.49
CA ILE A 78 -11.31 -31.77 -62.98
C ILE A 78 -11.61 -32.67 -64.17
N THR A 79 -10.99 -33.87 -64.23
CA THR A 79 -11.17 -34.84 -65.25
C THR A 79 -11.64 -36.17 -64.65
N ASP A 80 -12.68 -36.77 -65.20
CA ASP A 80 -13.14 -38.09 -64.75
C ASP A 80 -12.52 -39.21 -65.62
N LYS A 81 -12.67 -40.48 -65.20
CA LYS A 81 -12.08 -41.64 -65.92
C LYS A 81 -12.59 -41.84 -67.34
N LYS A 82 -13.59 -41.13 -67.76
CA LYS A 82 -14.16 -41.15 -69.16
C LYS A 82 -13.65 -39.97 -69.97
N GLY A 83 -12.77 -39.15 -69.44
CA GLY A 83 -12.18 -38.01 -70.06
C GLY A 83 -13.15 -36.80 -70.16
N LYS A 84 -14.22 -36.83 -69.40
CA LYS A 84 -15.04 -35.61 -69.23
C LYS A 84 -14.33 -34.64 -68.35
N THR A 85 -14.28 -33.36 -68.74
CA THR A 85 -13.59 -32.31 -68.02
C THR A 85 -14.55 -31.18 -67.65
N ILE A 86 -14.30 -30.56 -66.50
CA ILE A 86 -14.87 -29.27 -66.11
C ILE A 86 -13.76 -28.38 -65.60
N THR A 87 -13.81 -27.08 -65.99
CA THR A 87 -12.83 -26.11 -65.55
C THR A 87 -13.53 -25.06 -64.71
N ILE A 88 -12.95 -24.72 -63.56
CA ILE A 88 -13.48 -23.76 -62.61
C ILE A 88 -12.43 -22.63 -62.48
N PRO A 89 -12.74 -21.43 -63.00
CA PRO A 89 -11.88 -20.26 -62.79
C PRO A 89 -12.00 -19.79 -61.32
N VAL A 90 -10.88 -19.57 -60.65
CA VAL A 90 -10.82 -19.01 -59.30
C VAL A 90 -9.94 -17.78 -59.29
N VAL A 91 -10.51 -16.65 -58.88
CA VAL A 91 -9.77 -15.40 -58.65
C VAL A 91 -9.52 -15.27 -57.15
N VAL A 92 -8.27 -15.01 -56.76
CA VAL A 92 -7.93 -14.68 -55.39
C VAL A 92 -7.69 -13.19 -55.29
N ASN A 93 -8.50 -12.55 -54.47
CA ASN A 93 -8.49 -11.11 -54.25
C ASN A 93 -7.77 -10.75 -52.97
N ILE A 94 -7.23 -9.54 -52.92
CA ILE A 94 -6.75 -8.92 -51.68
C ILE A 94 -7.94 -8.50 -50.81
N VAL A 95 -7.68 -8.35 -49.52
CA VAL A 95 -8.64 -7.84 -48.54
C VAL A 95 -8.06 -6.66 -47.81
N ASP A 96 -8.89 -5.78 -47.32
CA ASP A 96 -8.48 -4.78 -46.31
C ASP A 96 -8.10 -5.49 -45.00
N LEU A 97 -7.05 -5.03 -44.36
CA LEU A 97 -6.68 -5.48 -43.04
C LEU A 97 -7.76 -5.05 -42.05
N THR A 98 -8.22 -5.96 -41.20
CA THR A 98 -9.17 -5.66 -40.13
C THR A 98 -8.77 -6.41 -38.88
N LEU A 99 -8.85 -5.72 -37.75
CA LEU A 99 -8.52 -6.25 -36.42
C LEU A 99 -9.78 -6.37 -35.59
N LYS A 100 -9.82 -7.31 -34.67
CA LYS A 100 -10.92 -7.47 -33.71
C LYS A 100 -11.02 -6.33 -32.70
N SER A 101 -9.91 -5.66 -32.42
CA SER A 101 -9.82 -4.50 -31.52
C SER A 101 -8.70 -3.57 -32.00
N ASP A 102 -8.92 -2.29 -31.86
CA ASP A 102 -7.97 -1.21 -32.16
C ASP A 102 -7.38 -0.55 -30.92
N GLU A 103 -7.64 -1.13 -29.72
CA GLU A 103 -7.10 -0.63 -28.44
C GLU A 103 -6.67 -1.75 -27.50
N ALA A 104 -5.67 -1.45 -26.64
CA ALA A 104 -5.23 -2.28 -25.54
C ALA A 104 -4.76 -1.42 -24.37
N THR A 105 -5.11 -1.80 -23.15
CA THR A 105 -4.65 -1.10 -21.95
C THR A 105 -4.05 -2.10 -20.96
N PHE A 106 -2.80 -1.83 -20.54
CA PHE A 106 -2.08 -2.61 -19.55
C PHE A 106 -2.08 -1.88 -18.20
N ALA A 107 -2.26 -2.64 -17.13
CA ALA A 107 -2.25 -2.10 -15.78
C ALA A 107 -0.88 -1.55 -15.37
N GLU A 108 0.21 -2.12 -15.90
CA GLU A 108 1.59 -1.78 -15.59
C GLU A 108 2.57 -2.43 -16.60
N PRO A 109 3.88 -2.03 -16.62
CA PRO A 109 4.84 -2.49 -17.62
C PRO A 109 5.18 -3.99 -17.60
N ASP A 110 4.95 -4.69 -16.50
CA ASP A 110 5.16 -6.14 -16.35
C ASP A 110 3.85 -6.95 -16.32
N ALA A 111 2.74 -6.34 -16.77
CA ALA A 111 1.47 -7.05 -16.94
C ALA A 111 1.58 -8.18 -17.98
N GLU A 112 0.69 -9.15 -17.89
CA GLU A 112 0.60 -10.23 -18.86
C GLU A 112 0.29 -9.71 -20.27
N SER A 113 0.74 -10.45 -21.27
CA SER A 113 0.48 -10.12 -22.68
C SER A 113 -1.01 -10.14 -22.99
N GLN A 114 -1.44 -9.25 -23.89
CA GLN A 114 -2.80 -9.24 -24.46
C GLN A 114 -2.77 -9.69 -25.92
N TYR A 115 -3.92 -10.16 -26.41
CA TYR A 115 -4.03 -10.78 -27.72
C TYR A 115 -5.14 -10.11 -28.54
N ILE A 116 -4.82 -9.77 -29.80
CA ILE A 116 -5.77 -9.21 -30.74
C ILE A 116 -5.79 -10.09 -31.99
N SER A 117 -6.96 -10.59 -32.39
CA SER A 117 -7.11 -11.38 -33.60
C SER A 117 -7.15 -10.50 -34.84
N ILE A 118 -6.45 -10.90 -35.88
CA ILE A 118 -6.61 -10.39 -37.23
C ILE A 118 -7.82 -11.09 -37.83
N GLU A 119 -8.88 -10.37 -38.11
CA GLU A 119 -10.10 -10.92 -38.71
C GLU A 119 -9.99 -11.13 -40.21
N ARG A 120 -9.31 -10.20 -40.87
CA ARG A 120 -9.02 -10.25 -42.31
C ARG A 120 -7.66 -9.60 -42.60
N GLY A 121 -6.95 -10.07 -43.57
CA GLY A 121 -5.67 -9.50 -44.00
C GLY A 121 -4.94 -10.40 -44.96
N ASN A 122 -3.89 -9.89 -45.59
CA ASN A 122 -3.18 -10.54 -46.68
C ASN A 122 -1.91 -11.31 -46.23
N GLY A 123 -1.73 -11.48 -44.88
CA GLY A 123 -0.55 -12.16 -44.33
C GLY A 123 0.71 -11.30 -44.32
N GLY A 124 1.85 -11.87 -43.87
CA GLY A 124 3.15 -11.20 -43.86
C GLY A 124 3.18 -9.90 -43.07
N TYR A 125 2.58 -9.92 -41.88
CA TYR A 125 2.40 -8.73 -41.05
C TYR A 125 3.70 -8.21 -40.44
N SER A 126 3.83 -6.88 -40.46
CA SER A 126 4.93 -6.13 -39.86
C SER A 126 4.41 -5.07 -38.90
N PHE A 127 5.23 -4.67 -37.95
CA PHE A 127 4.86 -3.73 -36.91
C PHE A 127 5.82 -2.55 -36.87
N THR A 128 5.22 -1.33 -36.76
CA THR A 128 5.94 -0.12 -36.37
C THR A 128 5.25 0.56 -35.25
N TYR A 129 5.97 1.42 -34.51
CA TYR A 129 5.52 2.03 -33.27
C TYR A 129 5.63 3.53 -33.35
N GLN A 130 4.56 4.24 -33.03
CA GLN A 130 4.53 5.70 -33.01
C GLN A 130 4.22 6.18 -31.58
N VAL A 131 5.14 6.94 -30.99
CA VAL A 131 4.97 7.55 -29.65
C VAL A 131 4.65 9.03 -29.83
N GLY A 132 3.47 9.44 -29.36
CA GLY A 132 2.98 10.82 -29.54
C GLY A 132 2.89 11.21 -31.02
N ASP A 133 3.36 12.42 -31.35
CA ASP A 133 3.39 12.95 -32.72
C ASP A 133 4.71 12.61 -33.47
N GLY A 134 5.50 11.68 -32.96
CA GLY A 134 6.75 11.26 -33.58
C GLY A 134 6.56 10.43 -34.85
N GLU A 135 7.63 10.27 -35.64
CA GLU A 135 7.61 9.37 -36.80
C GLU A 135 7.56 7.90 -36.31
N PRO A 136 6.86 7.02 -37.05
CA PRO A 136 6.85 5.59 -36.75
C PRO A 136 8.25 4.98 -36.84
N THR A 137 8.59 4.15 -35.89
CA THR A 137 9.90 3.42 -35.82
C THR A 137 9.67 1.93 -35.62
N THR A 138 10.73 1.13 -35.81
CA THR A 138 10.71 -0.30 -35.52
C THR A 138 11.06 -0.60 -34.05
N ASP A 139 11.38 0.44 -33.25
CA ASP A 139 11.83 0.29 -31.86
C ASP A 139 10.64 0.10 -30.90
N ALA A 140 10.43 -1.10 -30.44
CA ALA A 140 9.40 -1.50 -29.47
C ALA A 140 9.79 -1.10 -28.04
N THR A 141 9.71 0.19 -27.72
CA THR A 141 10.14 0.73 -26.42
C THR A 141 9.09 0.61 -25.32
N ILE A 142 7.79 0.75 -25.67
CA ILE A 142 6.67 0.73 -24.73
C ILE A 142 5.96 -0.62 -24.73
N VAL A 143 5.69 -1.17 -25.93
CA VAL A 143 5.07 -2.47 -26.13
C VAL A 143 5.79 -3.20 -27.27
N GLU A 144 5.88 -4.50 -27.20
CA GLU A 144 6.36 -5.36 -28.28
C GLU A 144 5.19 -6.12 -28.89
N ALA A 145 5.03 -6.04 -30.21
CA ALA A 145 4.02 -6.76 -30.96
C ALA A 145 4.67 -7.88 -31.76
N THR A 146 4.09 -9.06 -31.71
CA THR A 146 4.45 -10.21 -32.55
C THR A 146 3.17 -10.85 -33.08
N GLU A 147 3.25 -11.52 -34.23
CA GLU A 147 2.10 -12.21 -34.79
C GLU A 147 2.41 -13.70 -35.00
N LYS A 148 1.45 -14.53 -34.70
CA LYS A 148 1.45 -15.95 -35.04
C LYS A 148 0.02 -16.42 -35.32
N GLU A 149 -0.20 -17.07 -36.47
CA GLU A 149 -1.50 -17.67 -36.82
C GLU A 149 -2.68 -16.69 -36.77
N ASN A 150 -2.50 -15.47 -37.28
CA ASN A 150 -3.44 -14.36 -37.25
C ASN A 150 -3.80 -13.86 -35.84
N LEU A 151 -2.94 -14.11 -34.85
CA LEU A 151 -3.06 -13.61 -33.50
C LEU A 151 -1.89 -12.69 -33.18
N ILE A 152 -2.18 -11.40 -32.98
CA ILE A 152 -1.20 -10.43 -32.52
C ILE A 152 -1.06 -10.56 -31.01
N THR A 153 0.17 -10.74 -30.53
CA THR A 153 0.52 -10.72 -29.13
C THR A 153 1.16 -9.39 -28.80
N LEU A 154 0.58 -8.64 -27.88
CA LEU A 154 1.11 -7.39 -27.36
C LEU A 154 1.73 -7.64 -25.98
N LYS A 155 3.02 -7.36 -25.81
CA LYS A 155 3.76 -7.51 -24.54
C LYS A 155 4.22 -6.15 -24.06
N PRO A 156 3.77 -5.65 -22.89
CA PRO A 156 4.20 -4.37 -22.38
C PRO A 156 5.66 -4.43 -21.93
N LYS A 157 6.39 -3.30 -22.04
CA LYS A 157 7.81 -3.16 -21.66
C LYS A 157 8.06 -1.95 -20.77
N ALA A 158 7.40 -0.83 -21.08
CA ALA A 158 7.55 0.41 -20.34
C ALA A 158 6.20 1.17 -20.29
N ARG A 159 6.05 2.05 -19.32
CA ARG A 159 4.89 2.94 -19.25
C ARG A 159 4.83 3.91 -20.42
N GLY A 160 3.65 4.24 -20.86
CA GLY A 160 3.41 5.25 -21.90
C GLY A 160 2.27 4.90 -22.82
N ASP A 161 2.00 5.79 -23.76
CA ASP A 161 1.03 5.62 -24.83
C ASP A 161 1.78 5.44 -26.14
N VAL A 162 1.36 4.46 -26.95
CA VAL A 162 1.98 4.15 -28.25
C VAL A 162 0.92 3.65 -29.20
N LYS A 163 1.00 4.04 -30.47
CA LYS A 163 0.26 3.41 -31.57
C LYS A 163 1.11 2.31 -32.16
N VAL A 164 0.59 1.11 -32.21
CA VAL A 164 1.17 -0.02 -32.95
C VAL A 164 0.51 -0.04 -34.34
N ILE A 165 1.30 0.23 -35.35
CA ILE A 165 0.87 0.24 -36.74
C ILE A 165 1.15 -1.14 -37.31
N VAL A 166 0.09 -1.83 -37.72
CA VAL A 166 0.13 -3.16 -38.33
C VAL A 166 0.04 -3.00 -39.81
N THR A 167 0.99 -3.50 -40.56
CA THR A 167 0.98 -3.45 -42.02
C THR A 167 1.08 -4.85 -42.56
N ASP A 168 0.21 -5.25 -43.48
CA ASP A 168 0.29 -6.54 -44.17
C ASP A 168 1.17 -6.47 -45.40
N GLN A 169 1.45 -7.62 -46.04
CA GLN A 169 2.33 -7.70 -47.23
C GLN A 169 1.79 -6.96 -48.45
N LYS A 170 0.54 -6.52 -48.47
CA LYS A 170 -0.11 -5.75 -49.54
C LYS A 170 -0.13 -4.26 -49.28
N GLY A 171 0.33 -3.85 -48.07
CA GLY A 171 0.38 -2.46 -47.64
C GLY A 171 -0.91 -1.96 -47.03
N SER A 172 -1.87 -2.85 -46.71
CA SER A 172 -3.03 -2.49 -45.92
C SER A 172 -2.61 -2.29 -44.46
N VAL A 173 -3.14 -1.23 -43.82
CA VAL A 173 -2.67 -0.73 -42.53
C VAL A 173 -3.81 -0.61 -41.54
N GLU A 174 -3.58 -1.04 -40.31
CA GLU A 174 -4.45 -0.80 -39.15
C GLU A 174 -3.62 -0.32 -37.97
N GLU A 175 -4.22 0.47 -37.07
CA GLU A 175 -3.58 1.02 -35.90
C GLU A 175 -4.20 0.43 -34.62
N ILE A 176 -3.34 0.10 -33.63
CA ILE A 176 -3.76 -0.30 -32.31
C ILE A 176 -3.27 0.76 -31.32
N SER A 177 -4.20 1.45 -30.66
CA SER A 177 -3.88 2.38 -29.59
C SER A 177 -3.55 1.62 -28.31
N VAL A 178 -2.30 1.66 -27.84
CA VAL A 178 -1.85 0.93 -26.67
C VAL A 178 -1.47 1.89 -25.56
N LYS A 179 -2.04 1.66 -24.39
CA LYS A 179 -1.71 2.38 -23.16
C LYS A 179 -1.11 1.42 -22.12
N VAL A 180 0.08 1.75 -21.63
CA VAL A 180 0.73 1.04 -20.51
C VAL A 180 0.78 2.00 -19.31
N ASN A 181 0.00 1.72 -18.27
CA ASN A 181 -0.01 2.53 -17.07
C ASN A 181 1.30 2.41 -16.28
N PRO A 182 1.69 3.43 -15.51
CA PRO A 182 2.86 3.37 -14.65
C PRO A 182 2.68 2.34 -13.52
N TYR A 183 3.81 1.89 -12.95
CA TYR A 183 3.78 1.11 -11.71
C TYR A 183 3.13 1.91 -10.59
N ASN A 184 2.33 1.25 -9.77
CA ASN A 184 1.90 1.81 -8.50
C ASN A 184 3.10 1.93 -7.53
N LEU A 185 3.22 3.07 -6.86
CA LEU A 185 4.26 3.29 -5.87
C LEU A 185 3.97 2.46 -4.61
N LYS A 186 4.88 1.56 -4.24
CA LYS A 186 4.73 0.65 -3.09
C LYS A 186 5.99 0.60 -2.24
N LEU A 187 5.79 0.48 -0.94
CA LEU A 187 6.83 0.21 0.03
C LEU A 187 6.93 -1.29 0.34
N GLU A 188 8.01 -1.67 0.97
CA GLU A 188 8.24 -3.01 1.50
C GLU A 188 7.05 -3.49 2.37
N ASN A 189 6.67 -4.76 2.20
CA ASN A 189 5.52 -5.39 2.87
C ASN A 189 4.19 -4.64 2.64
N GLU A 190 4.07 -3.89 1.52
CA GLU A 190 2.91 -3.06 1.19
C GLU A 190 2.50 -2.10 2.33
N ALA A 191 3.50 -1.58 3.04
CA ALA A 191 3.27 -0.72 4.20
C ALA A 191 2.51 0.56 3.80
N THR A 192 1.41 0.82 4.50
CA THR A 192 0.56 2.01 4.33
C THR A 192 0.75 3.04 5.44
N SER A 193 1.60 2.72 6.42
CA SER A 193 1.99 3.60 7.52
C SER A 193 3.35 3.18 8.07
N LEU A 194 4.02 4.07 8.79
CA LEU A 194 5.33 3.82 9.39
C LEU A 194 5.30 4.06 10.89
N ILE A 195 6.04 3.22 11.62
CA ILE A 195 6.19 3.35 13.07
C ILE A 195 7.67 3.55 13.38
N ILE A 196 7.98 4.61 14.12
CA ILE A 196 9.31 4.90 14.66
C ILE A 196 9.27 4.58 16.16
N GLY A 197 10.25 3.83 16.65
CA GLY A 197 10.28 3.31 18.01
C GLY A 197 10.53 4.33 19.13
N GLY A 198 10.33 5.62 18.89
CA GLY A 198 10.39 6.69 19.89
C GLY A 198 11.34 7.84 19.56
N TYR A 199 11.70 8.59 20.58
CA TYR A 199 12.64 9.70 20.49
C TYR A 199 14.03 9.21 20.04
N GLU A 200 14.62 9.88 19.03
CA GLU A 200 15.89 9.53 18.39
C GLU A 200 16.01 8.12 17.81
N ALA A 201 14.95 7.32 17.87
CA ALA A 201 14.90 6.05 17.14
C ALA A 201 14.79 6.31 15.63
N SER A 202 15.39 5.43 14.85
CA SER A 202 15.31 5.49 13.38
C SER A 202 14.62 4.26 12.83
N THR A 203 13.95 4.41 11.71
CA THR A 203 13.40 3.34 10.89
C THR A 203 13.74 3.56 9.43
N GLU A 204 13.94 2.48 8.70
CA GLU A 204 14.16 2.49 7.26
C GLU A 204 13.17 1.55 6.61
N ILE A 205 12.67 1.93 5.43
CA ILE A 205 11.80 1.10 4.63
C ILE A 205 12.14 1.25 3.15
N ALA A 206 12.25 0.13 2.45
CA ALA A 206 12.56 0.13 1.03
C ALA A 206 11.35 0.50 0.17
N ILE A 207 11.59 1.21 -0.94
CA ILE A 207 10.63 1.38 -2.02
C ILE A 207 10.80 0.16 -2.93
N THR A 208 9.79 -0.71 -2.97
CA THR A 208 9.86 -1.98 -3.69
C THR A 208 9.29 -1.91 -5.09
N ARG A 209 8.44 -0.93 -5.36
CA ARG A 209 7.83 -0.72 -6.67
C ARG A 209 7.55 0.75 -6.92
N GLY A 210 7.72 1.22 -8.14
CA GLY A 210 7.51 2.59 -8.59
C GLY A 210 8.27 2.88 -9.87
N ASN A 211 8.28 4.14 -10.28
CA ASN A 211 8.78 4.57 -11.60
C ASN A 211 10.10 5.34 -11.54
N GLY A 212 10.87 5.17 -10.47
CA GLY A 212 12.14 5.87 -10.29
C GLY A 212 12.00 7.35 -9.90
N ASP A 213 13.13 8.06 -9.80
CA ASP A 213 13.22 9.48 -9.44
C ASP A 213 12.34 9.86 -8.24
N TYR A 214 12.42 9.04 -7.19
CA TYR A 214 11.60 9.22 -5.98
C TYR A 214 11.90 10.53 -5.29
N LYS A 215 10.85 11.21 -4.83
CA LYS A 215 10.93 12.49 -4.14
C LYS A 215 10.09 12.48 -2.88
N LEU A 216 10.68 12.89 -1.79
CA LEU A 216 9.97 13.22 -0.57
C LEU A 216 9.52 14.70 -0.65
N ALA A 217 8.24 14.96 -0.36
CA ALA A 217 7.75 16.34 -0.29
C ALA A 217 8.50 17.14 0.77
N GLN A 218 8.59 18.44 0.58
CA GLN A 218 9.22 19.32 1.57
C GLN A 218 8.54 19.16 2.93
N LEU A 219 9.35 18.94 3.97
CA LEU A 219 8.84 18.77 5.32
C LEU A 219 8.14 20.02 5.82
N THR A 220 6.89 19.89 6.23
CA THR A 220 6.09 20.93 6.87
C THR A 220 6.57 21.19 8.30
N ASP A 221 6.09 22.25 8.94
CA ASP A 221 6.40 22.51 10.36
C ASP A 221 5.82 21.41 11.28
N ASP A 222 4.71 20.80 10.88
CA ASP A 222 4.16 19.63 11.58
C ASP A 222 5.13 18.45 11.49
N ASN A 223 5.64 18.11 10.30
CA ASN A 223 6.64 17.06 10.15
C ASN A 223 7.87 17.30 11.04
N LYS A 224 8.44 18.52 11.03
CA LYS A 224 9.59 18.92 11.84
C LYS A 224 9.33 18.93 13.34
N THR A 225 8.06 18.97 13.76
CA THR A 225 7.67 18.80 15.15
C THR A 225 7.93 17.39 15.64
N TYR A 226 7.60 16.38 14.84
CA TYR A 226 7.68 14.96 15.23
C TYR A 226 8.89 14.23 14.67
N LEU A 227 9.48 14.70 13.57
CA LEU A 227 10.63 14.09 12.92
C LEU A 227 11.88 14.96 13.06
N LYS A 228 13.01 14.33 13.41
CA LYS A 228 14.34 14.93 13.40
C LYS A 228 14.90 14.96 11.97
N THR A 229 14.75 13.83 11.26
CA THR A 229 15.11 13.67 9.85
C THR A 229 14.06 12.85 9.11
N ALA A 230 13.90 13.16 7.83
CA ALA A 230 13.21 12.33 6.85
C ALA A 230 13.94 12.51 5.52
N GLU A 231 14.51 11.43 4.99
CA GLU A 231 15.37 11.48 3.81
C GLU A 231 15.24 10.19 2.98
N LEU A 232 15.49 10.32 1.68
CA LEU A 232 15.66 9.18 0.78
C LEU A 232 17.14 8.86 0.71
N ILE A 233 17.50 7.61 0.96
CA ILE A 233 18.86 7.08 0.84
C ILE A 233 18.89 5.98 -0.21
N THR A 234 20.01 5.81 -0.89
CA THR A 234 20.21 4.71 -1.85
C THR A 234 21.37 3.85 -1.35
N GLU A 235 21.05 2.59 -1.10
CA GLU A 235 22.02 1.58 -0.64
C GLU A 235 21.83 0.31 -1.48
N ASP A 236 22.93 -0.26 -1.98
CA ASP A 236 22.93 -1.48 -2.80
C ASP A 236 21.97 -1.43 -3.99
N GLY A 237 21.79 -0.23 -4.60
CA GLY A 237 20.87 -0.02 -5.72
C GLY A 237 19.39 0.11 -5.34
N ALA A 238 19.03 -0.03 -4.08
CA ALA A 238 17.68 0.15 -3.57
C ALA A 238 17.51 1.52 -2.93
N THR A 239 16.40 2.21 -3.25
CA THR A 239 16.01 3.45 -2.57
C THR A 239 15.17 3.15 -1.35
N LYS A 240 15.56 3.72 -0.21
CA LYS A 240 14.86 3.59 1.07
C LYS A 240 14.44 4.95 1.59
N LEU A 241 13.31 4.98 2.29
CA LEU A 241 12.90 6.11 3.13
C LEU A 241 13.45 5.88 4.55
N LYS A 242 14.30 6.78 5.04
CA LYS A 242 14.88 6.77 6.38
C LYS A 242 14.30 7.91 7.21
N LEU A 243 13.77 7.57 8.38
CA LEU A 243 13.14 8.50 9.30
C LEU A 243 13.76 8.40 10.68
N THR A 244 13.92 9.53 11.37
CA THR A 244 14.34 9.60 12.77
C THR A 244 13.31 10.40 13.57
N GLY A 245 12.83 9.83 14.68
CA GLY A 245 11.85 10.47 15.57
C GLY A 245 12.48 11.60 16.40
N LYS A 246 11.71 12.67 16.63
CA LYS A 246 12.08 13.82 17.47
C LYS A 246 11.16 13.98 18.66
N LYS A 247 9.88 13.75 18.48
CA LYS A 247 8.84 13.91 19.51
C LYS A 247 7.77 12.84 19.31
N LEU A 248 7.16 12.38 20.40
CA LEU A 248 6.06 11.42 20.33
C LEU A 248 4.83 12.05 19.71
N GLY A 249 4.20 11.33 18.79
CA GLY A 249 2.99 11.81 18.10
C GLY A 249 2.85 11.23 16.69
N THR A 250 2.05 11.89 15.88
CA THR A 250 1.73 11.44 14.53
C THR A 250 1.89 12.57 13.53
N THR A 251 2.44 12.27 12.39
CA THR A 251 2.51 13.19 11.23
C THR A 251 2.30 12.43 9.94
N THR A 252 2.30 13.13 8.80
CA THR A 252 2.07 12.53 7.49
C THR A 252 3.12 12.99 6.50
N LEU A 253 3.70 12.07 5.76
CA LEU A 253 4.64 12.35 4.66
C LEU A 253 4.00 12.06 3.31
N GLU A 254 4.43 12.76 2.29
CA GLU A 254 4.09 12.48 0.89
C GLU A 254 5.34 12.07 0.12
N LEU A 255 5.31 10.89 -0.49
CA LEU A 255 6.32 10.36 -1.39
C LEU A 255 5.77 10.35 -2.81
N SER A 256 6.56 10.72 -3.80
CA SER A 256 6.18 10.67 -5.21
C SER A 256 7.30 10.07 -6.08
N ASP A 257 6.95 9.67 -7.31
CA ASP A 257 7.89 9.12 -8.29
C ASP A 257 7.86 9.90 -9.62
N ALA A 258 8.69 9.47 -10.58
CA ALA A 258 8.81 10.10 -11.91
C ALA A 258 7.53 10.01 -12.77
N ALA A 259 6.59 9.16 -12.42
CA ALA A 259 5.28 9.08 -13.08
C ALA A 259 4.20 9.96 -12.44
N GLY A 260 4.56 10.69 -11.36
CA GLY A 260 3.62 11.49 -10.59
C GLY A 260 2.73 10.65 -9.67
N GLN A 261 3.03 9.37 -9.48
CA GLN A 261 2.35 8.55 -8.47
C GLN A 261 2.68 9.09 -7.10
N LYS A 262 1.68 9.13 -6.21
CA LYS A 262 1.83 9.67 -4.86
C LYS A 262 1.42 8.64 -3.82
N LEU A 263 2.19 8.57 -2.74
CA LEU A 263 1.90 7.77 -1.58
C LEU A 263 1.89 8.68 -0.34
N THR A 264 0.74 8.75 0.31
CA THR A 264 0.56 9.47 1.57
C THR A 264 0.77 8.51 2.73
N LEU A 265 1.76 8.80 3.59
CA LEU A 265 2.21 7.90 4.65
C LEU A 265 1.97 8.53 6.02
N PRO A 266 1.01 8.06 6.80
CA PRO A 266 0.96 8.31 8.24
C PRO A 266 2.22 7.76 8.93
N VAL A 267 2.87 8.61 9.73
CA VAL A 267 4.06 8.25 10.52
C VAL A 267 3.74 8.41 11.99
N TYR A 268 3.94 7.34 12.74
CA TYR A 268 3.70 7.28 14.17
C TYR A 268 5.05 7.21 14.90
N VAL A 269 5.41 8.27 15.63
CA VAL A 269 6.55 8.23 16.55
C VAL A 269 6.04 7.69 17.88
N ASN A 270 6.03 6.36 18.02
CA ASN A 270 5.50 5.65 19.17
C ASN A 270 6.61 4.85 19.83
N PRO A 271 6.85 5.03 21.13
CA PRO A 271 7.88 4.28 21.83
C PRO A 271 7.49 2.81 21.97
N VAL A 272 8.50 1.96 22.09
CA VAL A 272 8.31 0.66 22.73
C VAL A 272 7.91 0.93 24.19
N CYS A 273 6.72 0.51 24.58
CA CYS A 273 6.14 0.83 25.88
C CYS A 273 5.58 -0.41 26.57
N TYR A 274 5.47 -0.34 27.88
CA TYR A 274 4.82 -1.36 28.69
C TYR A 274 3.35 -1.00 28.87
N ARG A 275 2.45 -1.92 28.54
CA ARG A 275 1.02 -1.75 28.76
C ARG A 275 0.66 -2.14 30.20
N MET A 276 0.09 -1.18 30.93
CA MET A 276 -0.36 -1.34 32.29
C MET A 276 -1.86 -1.62 32.30
N GLU A 277 -2.23 -2.81 32.76
CA GLU A 277 -3.62 -3.26 32.86
C GLU A 277 -3.77 -4.24 34.00
N TYR A 278 -4.90 -4.21 34.70
CA TYR A 278 -5.20 -5.14 35.80
C TYR A 278 -4.05 -5.24 36.82
N ASP A 279 -3.34 -6.36 36.86
CA ASP A 279 -2.26 -6.64 37.80
C ASP A 279 -0.86 -6.29 37.26
N VAL A 280 -0.76 -5.78 36.02
CA VAL A 280 0.50 -5.39 35.41
C VAL A 280 0.92 -4.00 35.91
N CYS A 281 1.99 -3.94 36.67
CA CYS A 281 2.61 -2.69 37.11
C CYS A 281 4.10 -2.89 37.40
N PHE A 282 4.86 -1.79 37.40
CA PHE A 282 6.21 -1.83 37.97
C PHE A 282 6.15 -1.51 39.48
N LYS A 283 6.87 -2.32 40.25
CA LYS A 283 6.90 -2.22 41.72
C LYS A 283 8.34 -2.09 42.21
N ILE A 284 8.59 -1.04 42.99
CA ILE A 284 9.88 -0.85 43.69
C ILE A 284 9.59 -0.89 45.17
N ASP A 285 10.18 -1.89 45.87
CA ASP A 285 10.10 -1.98 47.32
C ASP A 285 10.92 -0.84 47.96
N ILE A 286 10.19 0.21 48.34
CA ILE A 286 10.82 1.44 48.84
C ILE A 286 11.44 1.25 50.21
N LYS A 287 10.99 0.27 51.02
CA LYS A 287 11.56 -0.03 52.31
C LYS A 287 12.91 -0.70 52.15
N LYS A 288 12.99 -1.69 51.26
CA LYS A 288 14.26 -2.34 50.91
C LYS A 288 15.23 -1.36 50.26
N TYR A 289 14.73 -0.49 49.39
CA TYR A 289 15.53 0.59 48.78
C TYR A 289 16.13 1.53 49.86
N ALA A 290 15.35 1.84 50.89
CA ALA A 290 15.76 2.70 52.01
C ALA A 290 16.85 2.11 52.92
N GLU A 291 17.16 0.80 52.83
CA GLU A 291 18.28 0.17 53.56
C GLU A 291 19.62 0.69 53.08
N SER A 292 19.77 0.93 51.77
CA SER A 292 20.96 1.50 51.13
C SER A 292 20.87 2.98 50.78
N HIS A 293 19.68 3.58 50.89
CA HIS A 293 19.37 4.94 50.50
C HIS A 293 18.55 5.63 51.59
N SER A 294 19.21 5.87 52.76
CA SER A 294 18.50 6.39 53.94
C SER A 294 17.88 7.78 53.77
N GLU A 295 18.31 8.56 52.78
CA GLU A 295 17.79 9.87 52.44
C GLU A 295 16.30 9.84 52.06
N VAL A 296 15.78 8.71 51.54
CA VAL A 296 14.35 8.59 51.18
C VAL A 296 13.42 8.62 52.43
N LYS A 297 13.96 8.50 53.64
CA LYS A 297 13.21 8.64 54.87
C LYS A 297 12.92 10.11 55.26
N SER A 298 13.59 11.07 54.59
CA SER A 298 13.39 12.51 54.86
C SER A 298 13.74 13.30 53.57
N MET A 299 12.89 13.20 52.59
CA MET A 299 13.03 13.91 51.32
C MET A 299 12.42 15.30 51.44
N ASN A 300 13.23 16.35 51.45
CA ASN A 300 12.76 17.72 51.41
C ASN A 300 12.39 18.21 49.99
N GLN A 301 12.88 17.56 48.97
CA GLN A 301 12.54 17.79 47.56
C GLN A 301 12.40 16.48 46.81
N LEU A 302 11.47 16.40 45.88
CA LEU A 302 11.17 15.21 45.10
C LEU A 302 10.49 15.57 43.78
N THR A 303 10.85 14.87 42.71
CA THR A 303 10.10 14.91 41.44
C THR A 303 9.83 13.49 40.97
N PHE A 304 8.58 13.20 40.65
CA PHE A 304 8.21 12.05 39.82
C PHE A 304 7.89 12.52 38.43
N GLU A 305 8.41 11.82 37.46
CA GLU A 305 8.25 12.07 36.03
C GLU A 305 7.76 10.80 35.35
N VAL A 306 6.76 10.89 34.50
CA VAL A 306 6.25 9.77 33.73
C VAL A 306 5.83 10.21 32.33
N VAL A 307 6.22 9.40 31.32
CA VAL A 307 5.74 9.52 29.94
C VAL A 307 4.83 8.33 29.66
N PHE A 308 3.56 8.63 29.39
CA PHE A 308 2.55 7.60 29.24
C PHE A 308 1.42 8.01 28.30
N TYR A 309 0.67 7.01 27.82
CA TYR A 309 -0.51 7.15 26.98
C TYR A 309 -1.70 6.46 27.66
N PRO A 310 -2.70 7.19 28.13
CA PRO A 310 -3.91 6.60 28.70
C PRO A 310 -4.72 5.84 27.64
N THR A 311 -4.98 4.56 27.87
CA THR A 311 -5.82 3.72 26.99
C THR A 311 -7.27 3.70 27.45
N TYR A 312 -7.51 3.91 28.74
CA TYR A 312 -8.82 3.96 29.35
C TYR A 312 -8.79 4.89 30.58
N THR A 313 -9.83 5.67 30.84
CA THR A 313 -9.91 6.49 32.06
C THR A 313 -11.08 6.09 32.94
N ARG A 314 -10.81 6.09 34.23
CA ARG A 314 -11.77 5.87 35.33
C ARG A 314 -11.36 6.66 36.54
N SER A 315 -12.29 6.70 37.51
CA SER A 315 -12.11 7.36 38.81
C SER A 315 -10.86 6.84 39.54
N MET A 316 -10.06 7.75 40.09
CA MET A 316 -8.90 7.49 40.96
C MET A 316 -7.79 6.61 40.37
N GLN A 317 -7.76 6.43 39.06
CA GLN A 317 -6.72 5.72 38.32
C GLN A 317 -5.34 6.32 38.64
N SER A 318 -4.36 5.48 38.97
CA SER A 318 -3.03 5.94 39.40
C SER A 318 -1.95 5.65 38.37
N PHE A 319 -1.05 6.61 38.13
CA PHE A 319 -0.04 6.55 37.10
C PHE A 319 1.37 6.30 37.64
N ILE A 320 1.81 7.05 38.66
CA ILE A 320 3.09 6.89 39.32
C ILE A 320 3.04 7.45 40.73
N GLY A 321 3.65 6.79 41.70
CA GLY A 321 3.91 7.34 43.03
C GLY A 321 3.74 6.37 44.18
N LEU A 322 3.67 6.96 45.35
CA LEU A 322 3.58 6.33 46.66
C LEU A 322 2.22 6.67 47.31
N GLU A 323 1.38 5.65 47.50
CA GLU A 323 0.06 5.84 48.10
C GLU A 323 0.17 6.52 49.48
N SER A 324 -0.67 7.51 49.74
CA SER A 324 -0.68 8.32 50.95
C SER A 324 0.57 9.17 51.24
N VAL A 325 1.55 9.24 50.32
CA VAL A 325 2.74 10.07 50.47
C VAL A 325 2.86 11.10 49.35
N PHE A 326 2.99 10.66 48.10
CA PHE A 326 3.10 11.52 46.95
C PHE A 326 2.76 10.73 45.66
N LEU A 327 1.67 11.04 45.02
CA LEU A 327 1.06 10.21 43.98
C LEU A 327 0.46 11.07 42.86
N LEU A 328 0.72 10.73 41.62
CA LEU A 328 0.00 11.20 40.42
C LEU A 328 -1.12 10.23 40.11
N ARG A 329 -2.35 10.76 40.07
CA ARG A 329 -3.54 9.98 39.70
C ARG A 329 -4.59 10.80 38.92
N ALA A 330 -5.64 10.13 38.42
CA ALA A 330 -6.87 10.79 38.01
C ALA A 330 -7.74 11.20 39.24
N GLU A 331 -8.44 12.33 39.16
CA GLU A 331 -9.41 12.72 40.20
C GLU A 331 -10.54 11.68 40.35
N ALA A 332 -11.22 11.70 41.47
CA ALA A 332 -12.35 10.83 41.77
C ALA A 332 -13.61 11.21 40.96
N LYS A 333 -13.54 10.97 39.64
CA LYS A 333 -14.55 11.32 38.64
C LYS A 333 -14.46 10.38 37.44
N ASP A 334 -15.57 9.82 37.03
CA ASP A 334 -15.59 8.83 35.92
C ASP A 334 -15.59 9.50 34.53
N VAL A 335 -16.20 10.69 34.44
CA VAL A 335 -16.27 11.43 33.17
C VAL A 335 -15.36 12.64 33.22
N ASN A 336 -14.44 12.72 32.25
CA ASN A 336 -13.47 13.82 32.12
C ASN A 336 -12.63 14.06 33.39
N PRO A 337 -11.98 13.04 33.95
CA PRO A 337 -11.13 13.25 35.11
C PRO A 337 -9.98 14.18 34.77
N ARG A 338 -9.54 14.98 35.72
CA ARG A 338 -8.31 15.78 35.64
C ARG A 338 -7.16 15.03 36.28
N PHE A 339 -5.94 15.44 36.00
CA PHE A 339 -4.77 14.97 36.74
C PHE A 339 -4.79 15.54 38.17
N GLU A 340 -4.41 14.74 39.13
CA GLU A 340 -4.42 15.09 40.54
C GLU A 340 -3.14 14.63 41.24
N ILE A 341 -2.51 15.53 42.00
CA ILE A 341 -1.47 15.17 42.97
C ILE A 341 -2.23 14.85 44.29
N ALA A 342 -2.00 13.63 44.79
CA ALA A 342 -2.45 13.27 46.16
C ALA A 342 -1.20 13.16 47.04
N THR A 343 -1.25 13.74 48.26
CA THR A 343 -0.08 13.82 49.13
C THR A 343 -0.48 13.73 50.61
N LYS A 344 0.48 13.84 51.51
CA LYS A 344 0.29 13.89 52.96
C LYS A 344 0.76 15.24 53.47
N ILE A 345 -0.09 15.96 54.19
CA ILE A 345 0.24 17.24 54.83
C ILE A 345 -0.23 17.24 56.27
N ASN A 346 0.64 17.60 57.23
CA ASN A 346 0.31 17.70 58.66
C ASN A 346 -0.36 16.43 59.24
N GLY A 347 0.14 15.25 58.82
CA GLY A 347 -0.41 13.98 59.26
C GLY A 347 -1.71 13.54 58.60
N LYS A 348 -2.35 14.39 57.81
CA LYS A 348 -3.52 14.06 57.01
C LYS A 348 -3.09 13.45 55.69
N SER A 349 -3.69 12.33 55.33
CA SER A 349 -3.26 11.50 54.20
C SER A 349 -3.96 11.77 52.87
N ASP A 350 -4.68 12.92 52.70
CA ASP A 350 -5.41 13.12 51.44
C ASP A 350 -5.57 14.59 50.96
N PRO A 351 -4.63 15.50 51.23
CA PRO A 351 -4.59 16.75 50.49
C PRO A 351 -4.36 16.50 49.01
N ARG A 352 -5.16 17.16 48.14
CA ARG A 352 -5.20 16.93 46.69
C ARG A 352 -5.15 18.23 45.94
N PHE A 353 -4.35 18.24 44.85
CA PHE A 353 -4.19 19.37 43.94
C PHE A 353 -4.45 18.92 42.51
N ARG A 354 -5.39 19.59 41.81
CA ARG A 354 -5.91 19.21 40.51
C ARG A 354 -5.41 20.13 39.39
N SER A 355 -5.09 19.56 38.22
CA SER A 355 -4.82 20.32 37.00
C SER A 355 -6.08 21.01 36.49
N GLN A 356 -5.92 21.96 35.55
CA GLN A 356 -7.02 22.50 34.77
C GLN A 356 -7.40 21.56 33.61
N GLN A 357 -6.41 20.86 33.07
CA GLN A 357 -6.62 19.96 31.92
C GLN A 357 -7.29 18.66 32.33
N THR A 358 -8.21 18.19 31.46
CA THR A 358 -8.78 16.84 31.55
C THR A 358 -7.91 15.82 30.81
N ILE A 359 -8.00 14.56 31.23
CA ILE A 359 -7.28 13.45 30.61
C ILE A 359 -7.98 13.05 29.33
N TYR A 360 -7.23 13.02 28.22
CA TYR A 360 -7.68 12.49 26.94
C TYR A 360 -7.25 11.02 26.82
N CYS A 361 -8.15 10.16 26.40
CA CYS A 361 -7.91 8.72 26.25
C CYS A 361 -8.80 8.12 25.17
N ASP A 362 -8.42 6.95 24.67
CA ASP A 362 -9.15 6.25 23.61
C ASP A 362 -10.56 5.84 24.05
N ASP A 363 -10.74 5.49 25.33
CA ASP A 363 -12.02 5.10 25.90
C ASP A 363 -12.13 5.53 27.41
N SER A 364 -13.32 5.53 27.97
CA SER A 364 -13.56 5.89 29.37
C SER A 364 -14.77 5.16 29.93
N GLU A 365 -14.83 5.02 31.27
CA GLU A 365 -15.96 4.40 31.98
C GLU A 365 -17.29 5.11 31.70
N GLY A 366 -17.28 6.42 31.44
CA GLY A 366 -18.43 7.19 31.03
C GLY A 366 -18.79 7.18 29.57
N GLY A 367 -18.16 6.32 28.75
CA GLY A 367 -18.42 6.16 27.31
C GLY A 367 -17.93 7.32 26.42
N ARG A 368 -17.17 8.26 26.95
CA ARG A 368 -16.57 9.33 26.18
C ARG A 368 -15.33 8.83 25.46
N LYS A 369 -15.36 8.87 24.13
CA LYS A 369 -14.21 8.60 23.26
C LYS A 369 -13.61 9.92 22.82
N THR A 370 -12.38 10.20 23.26
CA THR A 370 -11.55 11.28 22.73
C THR A 370 -10.27 10.65 22.26
N PRO A 371 -9.70 11.06 21.11
CA PRO A 371 -8.41 10.53 20.71
C PRO A 371 -7.41 10.67 21.85
N GLY A 372 -6.83 9.56 22.29
CA GLY A 372 -5.78 9.54 23.27
C GLY A 372 -4.56 10.29 22.78
N LYS A 373 -3.72 10.74 23.69
CA LYS A 373 -2.43 11.36 23.38
C LYS A 373 -1.39 10.98 24.42
N TRP A 374 -0.14 11.07 24.01
CA TRP A 374 0.96 10.94 24.93
C TRP A 374 1.03 12.13 25.89
N TYR A 375 1.31 11.84 27.15
CA TYR A 375 1.56 12.83 28.17
C TYR A 375 2.95 12.63 28.75
N HIS A 376 3.71 13.71 28.87
CA HIS A 376 4.84 13.84 29.75
C HIS A 376 4.37 14.63 30.97
N ILE A 377 4.29 13.99 32.13
CA ILE A 377 3.89 14.65 33.37
C ILE A 377 5.02 14.58 34.40
N ALA A 378 5.36 15.74 34.95
CA ALA A 378 6.21 15.85 36.12
C ALA A 378 5.41 16.43 37.28
N ILE A 379 5.39 15.74 38.42
CA ILE A 379 4.90 16.26 39.69
C ILE A 379 6.08 16.56 40.59
N VAL A 380 6.11 17.77 41.13
CA VAL A 380 7.25 18.29 41.90
C VAL A 380 6.78 18.64 43.30
N TYR A 381 7.55 18.23 44.29
CA TYR A 381 7.46 18.63 45.68
C TYR A 381 8.70 19.37 46.11
N ASP A 382 8.53 20.55 46.75
CA ASP A 382 9.60 21.36 47.34
C ASP A 382 9.20 21.83 48.75
N GLY A 383 9.57 21.07 49.76
CA GLY A 383 9.30 21.35 51.16
C GLY A 383 10.10 22.52 51.73
N THR A 384 10.92 23.20 50.93
CA THR A 384 11.61 24.44 51.36
C THR A 384 10.73 25.68 51.16
N LYS A 385 9.58 25.54 50.52
CA LYS A 385 8.62 26.64 50.27
C LYS A 385 7.77 26.93 51.47
N SER A 386 7.23 28.16 51.53
CA SER A 386 6.42 28.64 52.63
C SER A 386 4.97 28.21 52.57
N SER A 387 4.44 27.90 51.41
CA SER A 387 3.06 27.47 51.19
C SER A 387 2.95 26.22 50.33
N THR A 388 1.85 25.50 50.45
CA THR A 388 1.54 24.32 49.60
C THR A 388 1.41 24.70 48.12
N LYS A 389 0.90 25.89 47.82
CA LYS A 389 0.78 26.42 46.45
C LYS A 389 2.12 26.58 45.75
N GLU A 390 3.16 26.88 46.50
CA GLU A 390 4.54 27.00 45.98
C GLU A 390 5.27 25.65 46.02
N ALA A 391 4.98 24.81 46.99
CA ALA A 391 5.64 23.53 47.23
C ALA A 391 5.25 22.46 46.22
N TYR A 392 3.98 22.43 45.79
CA TYR A 392 3.48 21.42 44.84
C TYR A 392 3.30 22.02 43.46
N LYS A 393 3.95 21.41 42.47
CA LYS A 393 3.84 21.83 41.07
C LYS A 393 3.56 20.63 40.20
N MET A 394 2.84 20.88 39.10
CA MET A 394 2.64 19.89 38.03
C MET A 394 3.00 20.54 36.68
N TYR A 395 3.64 19.78 35.85
CA TYR A 395 3.95 20.14 34.47
C TYR A 395 3.34 19.09 33.57
N ILE A 396 2.62 19.53 32.55
CA ILE A 396 2.04 18.67 31.52
C ILE A 396 2.64 19.06 30.19
N ASN A 397 3.34 18.14 29.55
CA ASN A 397 4.03 18.37 28.28
C ASN A 397 4.97 19.60 28.32
N GLY A 398 5.74 19.72 29.40
CA GLY A 398 6.71 20.79 29.62
C GLY A 398 6.12 22.14 30.05
N VAL A 399 4.78 22.24 30.17
CA VAL A 399 4.08 23.48 30.57
C VAL A 399 3.60 23.36 32.01
N ARG A 400 3.89 24.38 32.82
CA ARG A 400 3.42 24.44 34.20
C ARG A 400 1.89 24.58 34.27
N GLU A 401 1.24 23.70 35.06
CA GLU A 401 -0.20 23.73 35.31
C GLU A 401 -0.55 24.66 36.49
N THR A 402 -1.69 25.34 36.37
CA THR A 402 -2.32 25.99 37.51
C THR A 402 -3.08 24.93 38.31
N LEU A 403 -2.62 24.66 39.53
CA LEU A 403 -3.25 23.68 40.40
C LEU A 403 -4.35 24.30 41.24
N THR A 404 -5.45 23.58 41.36
CA THR A 404 -6.58 23.93 42.26
C THR A 404 -6.66 22.91 43.40
N PRO A 405 -6.59 23.30 44.67
CA PRO A 405 -6.78 22.38 45.77
C PRO A 405 -8.20 21.80 45.74
N ALA A 406 -8.33 20.54 46.11
CA ALA A 406 -9.63 19.90 46.21
C ALA A 406 -10.41 20.38 47.45
N ASP A 407 -9.68 20.87 48.43
CA ASP A 407 -10.19 21.53 49.64
C ASP A 407 -9.36 22.80 49.89
N ASN A 408 -10.02 23.96 49.91
CA ASN A 408 -9.36 25.27 50.02
C ASN A 408 -8.58 25.45 51.32
N SER A 409 -8.83 24.63 52.37
CA SER A 409 -8.05 24.66 53.63
C SER A 409 -6.55 24.32 53.45
N TYR A 410 -6.15 23.79 52.30
CA TYR A 410 -4.76 23.45 52.00
C TYR A 410 -4.05 24.43 51.07
N GLU A 411 -4.69 25.48 50.59
CA GLU A 411 -4.11 26.38 49.58
C GLU A 411 -2.90 27.14 50.14
N ASP A 412 -3.00 27.66 51.31
CA ASP A 412 -2.01 28.55 51.95
C ASP A 412 -1.37 27.96 53.19
N CYS A 413 -1.57 26.68 53.48
CA CYS A 413 -0.93 26.06 54.64
C CYS A 413 0.55 25.76 54.37
N ALA A 414 1.36 25.68 55.41
CA ALA A 414 2.75 25.24 55.30
C ALA A 414 2.83 23.79 54.82
N PRO A 415 3.65 23.46 53.82
CA PRO A 415 3.89 22.06 53.45
C PRO A 415 4.67 21.35 54.55
N ASN A 416 4.74 20.01 54.48
CA ASN A 416 5.73 19.29 55.27
C ASN A 416 7.13 19.75 54.85
N SER A 417 8.03 19.86 55.82
CA SER A 417 9.47 20.15 55.51
C SER A 417 10.13 19.01 54.77
N SER A 418 9.65 17.77 54.93
CA SER A 418 10.13 16.59 54.25
C SER A 418 9.02 15.53 54.13
N LEU A 419 9.14 14.65 53.14
CA LEU A 419 8.32 13.45 52.97
C LEU A 419 9.17 12.22 53.33
N ASN A 420 8.61 11.32 54.12
CA ASN A 420 9.17 9.99 54.34
C ASN A 420 8.58 9.00 53.34
N LEU A 421 9.31 8.59 52.37
CA LEU A 421 8.82 7.70 51.31
C LEU A 421 8.47 6.30 51.83
N THR A 422 9.02 5.92 53.03
CA THR A 422 8.69 4.62 53.65
C THR A 422 7.35 4.61 54.37
N ASP A 423 6.70 5.79 54.56
CA ASP A 423 5.36 5.92 55.11
C ASP A 423 4.25 5.57 54.12
N VAL A 424 4.62 4.91 53.01
CA VAL A 424 3.70 4.50 51.94
C VAL A 424 2.57 3.65 52.53
N GLY A 425 1.33 4.06 52.15
CA GLY A 425 0.11 3.35 52.46
C GLY A 425 -0.22 2.24 51.47
N GLY A 426 -1.45 1.72 51.58
CA GLY A 426 -1.97 0.66 50.72
C GLY A 426 -1.40 -0.73 51.05
N ASN A 427 -1.84 -1.72 50.29
CA ASN A 427 -1.47 -3.13 50.52
C ASN A 427 -0.03 -3.45 50.01
N ASP A 428 0.40 -2.84 48.93
CA ASP A 428 1.71 -3.14 48.32
C ASP A 428 2.88 -2.44 48.98
N LYS A 429 2.67 -1.33 49.68
CA LYS A 429 3.69 -0.52 50.40
C LYS A 429 4.95 -0.28 49.52
N ALA A 430 4.76 0.12 48.31
CA ALA A 430 5.80 0.28 47.29
C ALA A 430 5.62 1.55 46.47
N LEU A 431 6.68 2.01 45.81
CA LEU A 431 6.59 2.90 44.67
C LEU A 431 6.04 2.10 43.50
N LEU A 432 4.90 2.52 42.97
CA LEU A 432 4.21 1.84 41.86
C LEU A 432 4.12 2.74 40.64
N ILE A 433 4.24 2.13 39.47
CA ILE A 433 4.02 2.77 38.16
C ILE A 433 2.92 2.00 37.45
N GLY A 434 1.87 2.71 37.03
CA GLY A 434 0.69 2.13 36.36
C GLY A 434 -0.36 1.57 37.35
N ARG A 435 -0.20 1.78 38.66
CA ARG A 435 -1.14 1.35 39.68
C ARG A 435 -0.88 2.11 40.99
N SER A 436 -1.83 2.09 41.94
CA SER A 436 -1.57 2.42 43.36
C SER A 436 -1.57 1.17 44.22
N GLY A 437 -1.31 1.35 45.53
CA GLY A 437 -1.35 0.30 46.51
C GLY A 437 -2.71 -0.39 46.70
N ASP A 438 -3.78 0.20 46.17
CA ASP A 438 -5.15 -0.36 46.18
C ASP A 438 -5.42 -1.02 44.81
N SER A 439 -5.80 -2.29 44.79
CA SER A 439 -5.92 -3.13 43.60
C SER A 439 -6.88 -2.59 42.49
N TYR A 440 -7.87 -1.76 42.89
CA TYR A 440 -8.84 -1.18 41.95
C TYR A 440 -8.34 0.08 41.22
N ARG A 441 -7.17 0.64 41.60
CA ARG A 441 -6.66 1.90 41.04
C ARG A 441 -5.62 1.65 39.93
N VAL A 442 -5.98 0.80 39.00
CA VAL A 442 -5.12 0.44 37.85
C VAL A 442 -4.97 1.60 36.87
N GLY A 443 -3.78 1.79 36.36
CA GLY A 443 -3.41 2.92 35.52
C GLY A 443 -3.81 2.81 34.05
N TYR A 444 -4.39 1.75 33.56
CA TYR A 444 -4.78 1.53 32.15
C TYR A 444 -4.09 2.46 31.14
N CYS A 445 -2.79 2.26 30.96
CA CYS A 445 -1.98 3.11 30.10
C CYS A 445 -0.80 2.35 29.49
N LYS A 446 -0.23 2.93 28.45
CA LYS A 446 1.08 2.52 27.94
C LYS A 446 2.12 3.43 28.57
N VAL A 447 3.09 2.89 29.30
CA VAL A 447 4.18 3.65 29.92
C VAL A 447 5.45 3.49 29.10
N TYR A 448 6.02 4.60 28.67
CA TYR A 448 7.30 4.65 27.98
C TYR A 448 8.45 4.81 28.96
N GLN A 449 8.34 5.77 29.87
CA GLN A 449 9.39 6.14 30.78
C GLN A 449 8.83 6.60 32.11
N ALA A 450 9.53 6.29 33.21
CA ALA A 450 9.27 6.82 34.53
C ALA A 450 10.59 7.09 35.26
N ARG A 451 10.66 8.21 35.94
CA ARG A 451 11.85 8.64 36.68
C ARG A 451 11.46 9.20 38.05
N MET A 452 12.38 9.02 38.99
CA MET A 452 12.36 9.67 40.30
C MET A 452 13.61 10.52 40.47
N TRP A 453 13.44 11.79 40.78
CA TRP A 453 14.50 12.74 41.00
C TRP A 453 14.50 13.13 42.51
N LYS A 454 15.66 13.01 43.18
CA LYS A 454 15.80 13.39 44.58
C LYS A 454 15.96 14.91 44.78
N ARG A 455 15.30 15.69 43.93
CA ARG A 455 15.29 17.14 43.93
C ARG A 455 14.05 17.68 43.26
N ALA A 456 13.71 18.93 43.50
CA ALA A 456 12.71 19.65 42.78
C ALA A 456 13.32 20.10 41.42
N LEU A 457 12.81 19.58 40.32
CA LEU A 457 13.17 20.04 38.99
C LEU A 457 12.52 21.41 38.71
N ASP A 458 13.25 22.27 38.02
CA ASP A 458 12.71 23.54 37.53
C ASP A 458 12.02 23.38 36.16
N GLU A 459 11.38 24.46 35.71
CA GLU A 459 10.62 24.45 34.45
C GLU A 459 11.52 24.22 33.23
N SER A 460 12.72 24.77 33.24
CA SER A 460 13.67 24.65 32.10
C SER A 460 14.18 23.22 31.95
N GLU A 461 14.47 22.57 33.07
CA GLU A 461 14.87 21.17 33.11
C GLU A 461 13.74 20.25 32.62
N ILE A 462 12.50 20.50 33.08
CA ILE A 462 11.33 19.71 32.67
C ILE A 462 11.01 19.91 31.18
N LYS A 463 11.19 21.11 30.64
CA LYS A 463 11.06 21.37 29.18
C LYS A 463 12.04 20.57 28.33
N VAL A 464 13.30 20.47 28.79
CA VAL A 464 14.34 19.66 28.13
C VAL A 464 14.00 18.18 28.15
N LEU A 465 13.41 17.69 29.25
CA LEU A 465 13.02 16.29 29.41
C LEU A 465 11.73 15.92 28.68
N CYS A 466 10.96 16.91 28.22
CA CYS A 466 9.68 16.67 27.59
C CYS A 466 9.84 16.03 26.21
N LEU A 467 9.29 14.82 26.07
CA LEU A 467 9.29 13.99 24.85
C LEU A 467 7.95 14.06 24.07
N CYS A 468 6.93 14.75 24.62
CA CYS A 468 5.58 14.83 24.04
C CYS A 468 5.23 16.24 23.53
#